data_2a3faccd221ec93a0e6a2c6ea7c1ef49
#
_entry.id   2a3faccd221ec93a0e6a2c6ea7c1ef49
#
_cell.length_a   1.000
_cell.length_b   1.000
_cell.length_c   1.000
_cell.angle_alpha   90.00
_cell.angle_beta   90.00
_cell.angle_gamma   90.00
#
_symmetry.space_group_name_H-M   'P 1'
#
loop_
_entity.id
_entity.type
_entity.pdbx_description
1 polymer ?
#
loop_
_entity_poly.entity_id
_entity_poly.type
_entity_poly.pdbx_seq_one_letter_code
_entity_poly.pdbx_strand_id
1 'polypeptide(L)'
;MQRGEVFRLRAPRGTRGHEQAGQRYGVVVQVDELLSLSTVIIAPTSTRALPASFRPEVEIAGELTRVLVEQLGAVDPSRLGESHGLLGLDELREVDRALVAVLGLAR
;
A
#
# COMPACT_ATOMS: atom_id res chain seq x y z
N MET A 1 -3.00 -10.40 -9.86
CA MET A 1 -2.37 -9.62 -8.76
C MET A 1 -0.89 -9.92 -8.71
N GLN A 2 -0.10 -8.88 -8.46
CA GLN A 2 1.34 -9.07 -8.31
C GLN A 2 1.90 -8.01 -7.37
N ARG A 3 3.10 -8.26 -6.86
CA ARG A 3 3.77 -7.32 -5.95
C ARG A 3 4.00 -5.99 -6.64
N GLY A 4 3.71 -4.90 -5.94
CA GLY A 4 3.79 -3.55 -6.50
C GLY A 4 2.51 -3.07 -7.16
N GLU A 5 1.52 -3.93 -7.27
CA GLU A 5 0.23 -3.52 -7.82
C GLU A 5 -0.53 -2.69 -6.81
N VAL A 6 -1.23 -1.68 -7.32
CA VAL A 6 -1.95 -0.71 -6.49
C VAL A 6 -3.44 -0.96 -6.64
N PHE A 7 -4.12 -1.10 -5.51
CA PHE A 7 -5.56 -1.30 -5.49
C PHE A 7 -6.23 -0.22 -4.67
N ARG A 8 -7.42 0.17 -5.09
CA ARG A 8 -8.25 1.00 -4.24
C ARG A 8 -8.68 0.17 -3.04
N LEU A 9 -8.55 0.74 -1.83
CA LEU A 9 -8.95 0.03 -0.62
C LEU A 9 -10.39 0.34 -0.28
N ARG A 10 -11.15 -0.71 -0.02
CA ARG A 10 -12.49 -0.60 0.52
C ARG A 10 -12.41 -0.53 2.04
N ALA A 11 -13.35 0.21 2.64
CA ALA A 11 -13.43 0.26 4.09
C ALA A 11 -13.75 -1.12 4.65
N PRO A 12 -13.28 -1.45 5.86
CA PRO A 12 -13.66 -2.70 6.50
C PRO A 12 -15.17 -2.79 6.65
N ARG A 13 -15.70 -4.01 6.57
CA ARG A 13 -17.12 -4.25 6.74
C ARG A 13 -17.56 -3.72 8.10
N GLY A 14 -18.71 -3.04 8.14
CA GLY A 14 -19.25 -2.46 9.36
C GLY A 14 -18.69 -1.10 9.72
N THR A 15 -17.74 -0.59 8.94
CA THR A 15 -17.19 0.73 9.17
C THR A 15 -18.24 1.79 8.83
N ARG A 16 -18.35 2.79 9.68
CA ARG A 16 -19.29 3.87 9.48
C ARG A 16 -18.71 5.00 8.68
N GLY A 17 -19.60 5.72 8.02
CA GLY A 17 -19.36 6.52 6.89
C GLY A 17 -18.35 7.65 6.91
N HIS A 18 -18.15 8.38 7.95
CA HIS A 18 -17.34 9.60 7.89
C HIS A 18 -15.83 9.36 7.87
N GLU A 19 -15.41 8.14 8.08
CA GLU A 19 -13.99 7.82 8.16
C GLU A 19 -13.29 7.92 6.81
N GLN A 20 -14.02 7.99 5.73
CA GLN A 20 -13.42 7.99 4.40
C GLN A 20 -13.58 9.34 3.74
N ALA A 21 -12.74 10.28 4.14
CA ALA A 21 -12.75 11.61 3.55
C ALA A 21 -12.11 11.65 2.17
N GLY A 22 -11.65 10.55 1.62
CA GLY A 22 -11.04 10.49 0.29
C GLY A 22 -10.72 9.09 -0.09
N GLN A 23 -10.21 8.93 -1.32
CA GLN A 23 -9.82 7.61 -1.80
C GLN A 23 -8.50 7.20 -1.18
N ARG A 24 -8.43 5.95 -0.76
CA ARG A 24 -7.20 5.38 -0.27
C ARG A 24 -6.83 4.18 -1.13
N TYR A 25 -5.55 3.96 -1.23
CA TYR A 25 -5.00 2.86 -2.01
C TYR A 25 -4.15 1.98 -1.13
N GLY A 26 -3.94 0.76 -1.58
CA GLY A 26 -3.00 -0.16 -0.96
C GLY A 26 -2.04 -0.68 -2.01
N VAL A 27 -0.78 -0.75 -1.65
CA VAL A 27 0.26 -1.29 -2.51
C VAL A 27 0.57 -2.70 -2.03
N VAL A 28 0.48 -3.68 -2.93
CA VAL A 28 0.80 -5.07 -2.59
C VAL A 28 2.31 -5.16 -2.36
N VAL A 29 2.68 -5.57 -1.15
CA VAL A 29 4.09 -5.73 -0.79
C VAL A 29 4.47 -7.19 -0.56
N GLN A 30 3.49 -8.09 -0.59
CA GLN A 30 3.71 -9.52 -0.44
C GLN A 30 4.35 -10.11 -1.69
N VAL A 31 5.25 -11.05 -1.50
CA VAL A 31 5.92 -11.71 -2.63
C VAL A 31 4.91 -12.48 -3.48
N ASP A 32 5.12 -12.48 -4.80
CA ASP A 32 4.16 -13.05 -5.74
C ASP A 32 3.84 -14.51 -5.44
N GLU A 33 4.82 -15.28 -5.04
CA GLU A 33 4.65 -16.71 -4.78
C GLU A 33 3.68 -17.02 -3.64
N LEU A 34 3.37 -16.04 -2.79
CA LEU A 34 2.45 -16.22 -1.67
C LEU A 34 1.10 -15.53 -1.89
N LEU A 35 0.83 -14.99 -3.08
CA LEU A 35 -0.41 -14.24 -3.31
C LEU A 35 -1.65 -15.13 -3.40
N SER A 36 -1.48 -16.45 -3.36
CA SER A 36 -2.60 -17.38 -3.30
C SER A 36 -3.07 -17.66 -1.87
N LEU A 37 -2.42 -17.08 -0.87
CA LEU A 37 -2.88 -17.23 0.51
C LEU A 37 -4.20 -16.49 0.73
N SER A 38 -4.86 -16.76 1.84
CA SER A 38 -6.17 -16.19 2.13
C SER A 38 -6.12 -14.70 2.50
N THR A 39 -4.94 -14.19 2.79
CA THR A 39 -4.74 -12.76 3.06
C THR A 39 -3.60 -12.24 2.20
N VAL A 40 -3.55 -10.93 2.03
CA VAL A 40 -2.47 -10.28 1.29
C VAL A 40 -1.93 -9.12 2.11
N ILE A 41 -0.60 -9.01 2.17
CA ILE A 41 0.05 -7.91 2.89
C ILE A 41 0.16 -6.71 1.96
N ILE A 42 -0.42 -5.60 2.40
CA ILE A 42 -0.39 -4.34 1.67
C ILE A 42 0.13 -3.23 2.55
N ALA A 43 0.59 -2.14 1.94
CA ALA A 43 0.88 -0.90 2.63
C ALA A 43 -0.13 0.14 2.15
N PRO A 44 -0.87 0.78 3.07
CA PRO A 44 -1.85 1.78 2.67
C PRO A 44 -1.19 3.09 2.28
N THR A 45 -1.93 3.96 1.63
CA THR A 45 -1.44 5.28 1.23
C THR A 45 -2.23 6.38 1.92
N SER A 46 -1.65 7.58 1.95
CA SER A 46 -2.36 8.76 2.46
C SER A 46 -1.79 10.01 1.81
N THR A 47 -2.68 10.87 1.32
CA THR A 47 -2.29 12.17 0.79
C THR A 47 -2.02 13.18 1.91
N ARG A 48 -2.42 12.85 3.13
CA ARG A 48 -2.28 13.74 4.29
C ARG A 48 -1.12 13.37 5.20
N ALA A 49 -0.40 12.31 4.87
CA ALA A 49 0.69 11.85 5.72
C ALA A 49 1.83 12.87 5.73
N LEU A 50 2.41 13.08 6.89
CA LEU A 50 3.60 13.92 7.00
C LEU A 50 4.78 13.24 6.32
N PRO A 51 5.66 14.01 5.68
CA PRO A 51 6.84 13.46 5.04
C PRO A 51 7.73 12.71 6.02
N ALA A 52 8.26 11.58 5.59
CA ALA A 52 9.22 10.80 6.35
C ALA A 52 9.99 9.92 5.38
N SER A 53 11.22 9.57 5.74
CA SER A 53 12.06 8.74 4.87
C SER A 53 11.47 7.36 4.62
N PHE A 54 10.63 6.86 5.54
CA PHE A 54 9.97 5.57 5.41
C PHE A 54 8.55 5.68 4.81
N ARG A 55 8.20 6.84 4.26
CA ARG A 55 6.91 7.08 3.59
C ARG A 55 7.18 7.59 2.19
N PRO A 56 7.60 6.72 1.28
CA PRO A 56 7.95 7.16 -0.06
C PRO A 56 6.76 7.78 -0.79
N GLU A 57 7.05 8.83 -1.53
CA GLU A 57 6.05 9.50 -2.35
C GLU A 57 5.92 8.78 -3.68
N VAL A 58 4.70 8.54 -4.09
CA VAL A 58 4.40 7.87 -5.35
C VAL A 58 3.24 8.59 -6.02
N GLU A 59 3.09 8.37 -7.31
CA GLU A 59 1.97 8.92 -8.06
C GLU A 59 0.99 7.80 -8.38
N ILE A 60 -0.27 7.99 -7.97
CA ILE A 60 -1.34 7.02 -8.23
C ILE A 60 -2.51 7.80 -8.80
N ALA A 61 -2.99 7.37 -9.97
CA ALA A 61 -4.13 8.02 -10.63
C ALA A 61 -3.92 9.53 -10.81
N GLY A 62 -2.69 9.92 -11.12
CA GLY A 62 -2.36 11.33 -11.37
C GLY A 62 -2.17 12.16 -10.12
N GLU A 63 -2.20 11.58 -8.96
CA GLU A 63 -2.09 12.30 -7.69
C GLU A 63 -0.91 11.79 -6.88
N LEU A 64 -0.17 12.72 -6.27
CA LEU A 64 0.93 12.36 -5.39
C LEU A 64 0.38 11.96 -4.03
N THR A 65 0.87 10.84 -3.52
CA THR A 65 0.48 10.32 -2.22
C THR A 65 1.70 9.67 -1.57
N ARG A 66 1.58 9.29 -0.31
CA ARG A 66 2.66 8.62 0.40
C ARG A 66 2.26 7.22 0.78
N VAL A 67 3.15 6.27 0.57
CA VAL A 67 2.95 4.89 1.00
C VAL A 67 3.34 4.81 2.47
N LEU A 68 2.39 4.43 3.32
CA LEU A 68 2.60 4.34 4.77
C LEU A 68 3.16 2.97 5.10
N VAL A 69 4.44 2.78 4.83
CA VAL A 69 5.08 1.48 4.96
C VAL A 69 5.03 0.98 6.41
N GLU A 70 5.10 1.90 7.37
CA GLU A 70 5.01 1.52 8.79
C GLU A 70 3.63 0.99 9.18
N GLN A 71 2.62 1.13 8.32
CA GLN A 71 1.27 0.64 8.57
C GLN A 71 0.92 -0.57 7.74
N LEU A 72 1.92 -1.24 7.18
CA LEU A 72 1.67 -2.45 6.41
C LEU A 72 0.92 -3.48 7.24
N GLY A 73 0.13 -4.28 6.59
CA GLY A 73 -0.62 -5.30 7.29
C GLY A 73 -1.34 -6.23 6.33
N ALA A 74 -1.81 -7.34 6.86
CA ALA A 74 -2.54 -8.33 6.10
C ALA A 74 -4.01 -7.94 6.04
N VAL A 75 -4.58 -8.02 4.85
CA VAL A 75 -5.99 -7.74 4.64
C VAL A 75 -6.63 -8.89 3.89
N ASP A 76 -7.94 -9.02 4.04
CA ASP A 76 -8.73 -9.94 3.22
C ASP A 76 -8.74 -9.39 1.79
N PRO A 77 -8.54 -10.25 0.76
CA PRO A 77 -8.56 -9.77 -0.62
C PRO A 77 -9.84 -9.02 -1.01
N SER A 78 -10.96 -9.25 -0.32
CA SER A 78 -12.19 -8.52 -0.59
C SER A 78 -12.08 -7.03 -0.32
N ARG A 79 -11.06 -6.61 0.43
CA ARG A 79 -10.78 -5.19 0.67
C ARG A 79 -10.13 -4.51 -0.54
N LEU A 80 -9.65 -5.29 -1.51
CA LEU A 80 -8.98 -4.76 -2.70
C LEU A 80 -10.03 -4.50 -3.77
N GLY A 81 -10.19 -3.24 -4.12
CA GLY A 81 -11.13 -2.83 -5.16
C GLY A 81 -10.46 -2.81 -6.53
N GLU A 82 -10.67 -1.73 -7.25
CA GLU A 82 -10.15 -1.58 -8.60
C GLU A 82 -8.63 -1.48 -8.61
N SER A 83 -8.00 -2.16 -9.58
CA SER A 83 -6.56 -2.06 -9.77
C SER A 83 -6.21 -0.78 -10.53
N HIS A 84 -5.18 -0.11 -10.09
CA HIS A 84 -4.63 1.05 -10.75
C HIS A 84 -3.26 0.76 -11.35
N GLY A 85 -2.96 -0.52 -11.59
CA GLY A 85 -1.72 -0.94 -12.22
C GLY A 85 -0.57 -1.04 -11.24
N LEU A 86 0.63 -1.04 -11.77
CA LEU A 86 1.85 -1.24 -10.99
C LEU A 86 2.51 0.09 -10.70
N LEU A 87 3.13 0.19 -9.53
CA LEU A 87 4.06 1.29 -9.26
C LEU A 87 5.21 1.24 -10.28
N GLY A 88 5.76 2.40 -10.59
CA GLY A 88 6.99 2.45 -11.36
C GLY A 88 8.12 1.76 -10.63
N LEU A 89 9.12 1.31 -11.39
CA LEU A 89 10.22 0.54 -10.80
C LEU A 89 10.96 1.32 -9.73
N ASP A 90 11.21 2.61 -9.98
CA ASP A 90 11.90 3.45 -8.98
C ASP A 90 11.05 3.66 -7.74
N GLU A 91 9.74 3.81 -7.92
CA GLU A 91 8.83 3.94 -6.79
C GLU A 91 8.82 2.67 -5.95
N LEU A 92 8.77 1.52 -6.60
CA LEU A 92 8.78 0.24 -5.86
C LEU A 92 10.10 0.04 -5.12
N ARG A 93 11.22 0.47 -5.70
CA ARG A 93 12.51 0.40 -5.02
C ARG A 93 12.52 1.23 -3.75
N GLU A 94 11.88 2.41 -3.77
CA GLU A 94 11.79 3.24 -2.58
C GLU A 94 10.90 2.59 -1.51
N VAL A 95 9.83 1.91 -1.93
CA VAL A 95 9.02 1.12 -1.01
C VAL A 95 9.86 0.00 -0.39
N ASP A 96 10.67 -0.67 -1.20
CA ASP A 96 11.54 -1.74 -0.70
C ASP A 96 12.54 -1.22 0.33
N ARG A 97 13.15 -0.07 0.08
CA ARG A 97 14.07 0.54 1.04
C ARG A 97 13.37 0.87 2.35
N ALA A 98 12.17 1.41 2.25
CA ALA A 98 11.38 1.74 3.43
C ALA A 98 11.02 0.48 4.22
N LEU A 99 10.70 -0.62 3.54
CA LEU A 99 10.41 -1.90 4.19
C LEU A 99 11.63 -2.41 4.97
N VAL A 100 12.80 -2.34 4.36
CA VAL A 100 14.04 -2.76 5.03
C VAL A 100 14.24 -1.94 6.30
N ALA A 101 14.02 -0.64 6.24
CA ALA A 101 14.20 0.25 7.38
C ALA A 101 13.17 -0.01 8.46
N VAL A 102 11.89 -0.06 8.09
CA VAL A 102 10.78 -0.20 9.05
C VAL A 102 10.83 -1.56 9.75
N LEU A 103 11.18 -2.61 9.01
CA LEU A 103 11.22 -3.95 9.57
C LEU A 103 12.57 -4.31 10.19
N GLY A 104 13.53 -3.39 10.14
CA GLY A 104 14.83 -3.62 10.78
C GLY A 104 15.66 -4.68 10.07
N LEU A 105 15.54 -4.80 8.77
CA LEU A 105 16.23 -5.83 8.00
C LEU A 105 17.63 -5.41 7.54
N ALA A 106 17.98 -4.15 7.69
CA ALA A 106 19.32 -3.67 7.37
C ALA A 106 20.31 -4.19 8.41
N ARG A 107 21.41 -4.79 7.94
CA ARG A 107 22.40 -5.42 8.81
C ARG A 107 23.75 -4.76 8.64
#